data_ca5d411a49f6761eb0fe5dca418e9fef
#
_entry.id   ca5d411a49f6761eb0fe5dca418e9fef
#
_cell.length_a   1.000
_cell.length_b   1.000
_cell.length_c   1.000
_cell.angle_alpha   90.00
_cell.angle_beta   90.00
_cell.angle_gamma   90.00
#
_symmetry.space_group_name_H-M   'P 1'
#
loop_
_entity.id
_entity.type
_entity.pdbx_description
1 polymer ?
#
loop_
_entity_poly.entity_id
_entity_poly.type
_entity_poly.pdbx_seq_one_letter_code
_entity_poly.pdbx_strand_id
1 'polypeptide(L)'
;MTDFVNQGVDVLCFSANDPNACEEICKQARDKGIIVISTESATMTNIDYDVEAFNDAGLGAFLMDELAKMMGEEGEYITMVGSMTMESHNNWADAAVEQAEAKYPNMTLVEDKRVSSDSDAEIAYNRTKEMIQKYPNLKGILGTSSFDAPGAARAIDELGLTGKVFAISVAMPSETRDYLKSGVLTTVGLWDPAVTAKVMLNLAVKMAKGETIEAGIDLGETGYEAVKIEGKVIIGDGALAITKDNVDTFTF
;
A
#
# COMPACT_ATOMS: atom_id res chain seq x y z
N MET A 1 3.86 -21.23 3.38
CA MET A 1 3.11 -21.75 2.22
C MET A 1 3.33 -23.25 2.01
N THR A 2 4.55 -23.71 1.87
CA THR A 2 4.88 -25.14 1.59
C THR A 2 4.16 -26.12 2.52
N ASP A 3 4.09 -25.85 3.82
CA ASP A 3 3.42 -26.74 4.79
C ASP A 3 1.91 -26.85 4.52
N PHE A 4 1.25 -25.74 4.19
CA PHE A 4 -0.18 -25.74 3.84
C PHE A 4 -0.46 -26.50 2.54
N VAL A 5 0.39 -26.32 1.53
CA VAL A 5 0.30 -27.05 0.26
C VAL A 5 0.50 -28.55 0.48
N ASN A 6 1.40 -28.95 1.38
CA ASN A 6 1.63 -30.35 1.72
C ASN A 6 0.50 -30.94 2.57
N GLN A 7 -0.16 -30.14 3.41
CA GLN A 7 -1.35 -30.55 4.17
C GLN A 7 -2.59 -30.72 3.30
N GLY A 8 -2.58 -30.18 2.07
CA GLY A 8 -3.69 -30.28 1.13
C GLY A 8 -4.87 -29.40 1.56
N VAL A 9 -4.62 -28.13 1.88
CA VAL A 9 -5.67 -27.14 2.12
C VAL A 9 -6.50 -26.92 0.86
N ASP A 10 -7.76 -26.51 0.99
CA ASP A 10 -8.63 -26.26 -0.15
C ASP A 10 -8.30 -24.90 -0.82
N VAL A 11 -7.85 -23.93 -0.03
CA VAL A 11 -7.58 -22.57 -0.45
C VAL A 11 -6.29 -22.06 0.17
N LEU A 12 -5.52 -21.29 -0.60
CA LEU A 12 -4.35 -20.56 -0.16
C LEU A 12 -4.56 -19.07 -0.47
N CYS A 13 -4.73 -18.24 0.58
CA CYS A 13 -4.84 -16.79 0.49
C CYS A 13 -3.59 -16.14 1.13
N PHE A 14 -2.96 -15.17 0.45
CA PHE A 14 -1.72 -14.56 0.95
C PHE A 14 -1.44 -13.19 0.30
N SER A 15 -0.53 -12.42 0.92
CA SER A 15 0.17 -11.29 0.33
C SER A 15 1.67 -11.63 0.25
N ALA A 16 2.32 -11.33 -0.88
CA ALA A 16 3.70 -11.71 -1.13
C ALA A 16 4.66 -10.51 -0.95
N ASN A 17 5.70 -10.68 -0.10
CA ASN A 17 6.82 -9.73 -0.06
C ASN A 17 7.67 -9.76 -1.33
N ASP A 18 7.71 -10.90 -2.01
CA ASP A 18 8.36 -11.13 -3.29
C ASP A 18 7.49 -12.10 -4.11
N PRO A 19 6.67 -11.57 -5.05
CA PRO A 19 5.81 -12.37 -5.91
C PRO A 19 6.56 -13.46 -6.68
N ASN A 20 7.75 -13.14 -7.20
CA ASN A 20 8.54 -14.09 -8.00
C ASN A 20 8.99 -15.30 -7.17
N ALA A 21 9.34 -15.08 -5.90
CA ALA A 21 9.74 -16.15 -4.99
C ALA A 21 8.57 -17.11 -4.65
N CYS A 22 7.32 -16.66 -4.82
CA CYS A 22 6.12 -17.43 -4.52
C CYS A 22 5.59 -18.24 -5.71
N GLU A 23 5.99 -17.93 -6.96
CA GLU A 23 5.43 -18.52 -8.17
C GLU A 23 5.47 -20.07 -8.20
N GLU A 24 6.61 -20.66 -7.86
CA GLU A 24 6.77 -22.12 -7.91
C GLU A 24 5.86 -22.85 -6.91
N ILE A 25 5.74 -22.35 -5.68
CA ILE A 25 4.86 -22.98 -4.67
C ILE A 25 3.39 -22.77 -5.01
N CYS A 26 3.02 -21.64 -5.62
CA CYS A 26 1.68 -21.38 -6.11
C CYS A 26 1.32 -22.32 -7.26
N LYS A 27 2.27 -22.56 -8.19
CA LYS A 27 2.10 -23.56 -9.24
C LYS A 27 1.83 -24.94 -8.67
N GLN A 28 2.64 -25.39 -7.70
CA GLN A 28 2.46 -26.69 -7.05
C GLN A 28 1.11 -26.80 -6.33
N ALA A 29 0.63 -25.72 -5.72
CA ALA A 29 -0.69 -25.65 -5.09
C ALA A 29 -1.81 -25.85 -6.13
N ARG A 30 -1.77 -25.11 -7.24
CA ARG A 30 -2.76 -25.21 -8.32
C ARG A 30 -2.73 -26.56 -9.02
N ASP A 31 -1.55 -27.16 -9.23
CA ASP A 31 -1.40 -28.54 -9.77
C ASP A 31 -2.07 -29.59 -8.87
N LYS A 32 -2.23 -29.31 -7.57
CA LYS A 32 -2.98 -30.13 -6.61
C LYS A 32 -4.46 -29.79 -6.49
N GLY A 33 -4.96 -28.79 -7.26
CA GLY A 33 -6.34 -28.33 -7.23
C GLY A 33 -6.67 -27.38 -6.08
N ILE A 34 -5.66 -26.83 -5.40
CA ILE A 34 -5.83 -25.80 -4.37
C ILE A 34 -6.15 -24.46 -5.07
N ILE A 35 -7.18 -23.76 -4.61
CA ILE A 35 -7.49 -22.39 -5.06
C ILE A 35 -6.43 -21.46 -4.49
N VAL A 36 -5.81 -20.65 -5.36
CA VAL A 36 -4.72 -19.73 -4.97
C VAL A 36 -5.14 -18.30 -5.25
N ILE A 37 -5.30 -17.50 -4.19
CA ILE A 37 -5.69 -16.10 -4.27
C ILE A 37 -4.64 -15.25 -3.56
N SER A 38 -4.11 -14.24 -4.25
CA SER A 38 -3.19 -13.26 -3.70
C SER A 38 -3.86 -11.90 -3.49
N THR A 39 -3.17 -11.02 -2.82
CA THR A 39 -3.42 -9.58 -2.79
C THR A 39 -2.08 -8.86 -2.89
N GLU A 40 -2.07 -7.65 -3.43
CA GLU A 40 -0.85 -6.83 -3.65
C GLU A 40 0.22 -7.56 -4.49
N SER A 41 -0.21 -8.37 -5.45
CA SER A 41 0.67 -9.23 -6.25
C SER A 41 0.16 -9.42 -7.68
N ALA A 42 -0.30 -8.35 -8.31
CA ALA A 42 -1.03 -8.35 -9.57
C ALA A 42 -0.29 -8.98 -10.77
N THR A 43 1.05 -9.06 -10.73
CA THR A 43 1.86 -9.67 -11.80
C THR A 43 1.99 -11.18 -11.68
N MET A 44 1.57 -11.79 -10.58
CA MET A 44 1.66 -13.24 -10.41
C MET A 44 0.87 -14.00 -11.45
N THR A 45 1.48 -15.05 -12.00
CA THR A 45 0.89 -15.88 -13.06
C THR A 45 0.30 -17.20 -12.52
N ASN A 46 0.89 -17.78 -11.48
CA ASN A 46 0.47 -19.05 -10.90
C ASN A 46 -0.56 -18.89 -9.76
N ILE A 47 -1.45 -17.92 -9.90
CA ILE A 47 -2.61 -17.67 -9.03
C ILE A 47 -3.91 -17.85 -9.83
N ASP A 48 -5.04 -18.01 -9.15
CA ASP A 48 -6.35 -17.96 -9.78
C ASP A 48 -6.80 -16.50 -9.94
N TYR A 49 -6.75 -15.75 -8.83
CA TYR A 49 -7.01 -14.30 -8.81
C TYR A 49 -6.08 -13.58 -7.84
N ASP A 50 -5.88 -12.30 -8.12
CA ASP A 50 -5.32 -11.31 -7.20
C ASP A 50 -6.43 -10.33 -6.81
N VAL A 51 -6.57 -10.02 -5.53
CA VAL A 51 -7.63 -9.12 -5.02
C VAL A 51 -6.99 -7.82 -4.55
N GLU A 52 -7.29 -6.74 -5.27
CA GLU A 52 -6.80 -5.41 -4.96
C GLU A 52 -7.89 -4.55 -4.34
N ALA A 53 -7.54 -3.82 -3.28
CA ALA A 53 -8.47 -2.91 -2.61
C ALA A 53 -8.77 -1.66 -3.45
N PHE A 54 -7.89 -1.34 -4.39
CA PHE A 54 -7.96 -0.17 -5.28
C PHE A 54 -7.07 -0.40 -6.50
N ASN A 55 -7.12 0.52 -7.44
CA ASN A 55 -6.17 0.58 -8.54
C ASN A 55 -4.85 1.24 -8.06
N ASP A 56 -3.70 0.62 -8.31
CA ASP A 56 -2.37 1.12 -7.91
C ASP A 56 -2.12 2.58 -8.33
N ALA A 57 -2.46 2.90 -9.58
CA ALA A 57 -2.32 4.26 -10.10
C ALA A 57 -3.16 5.28 -9.31
N GLY A 58 -4.36 4.89 -8.88
CA GLY A 58 -5.26 5.72 -8.08
C GLY A 58 -4.70 5.99 -6.68
N LEU A 59 -4.12 4.99 -6.02
CA LEU A 59 -3.51 5.19 -4.70
C LEU A 59 -2.26 6.05 -4.78
N GLY A 60 -1.36 5.76 -5.71
CA GLY A 60 -0.15 6.57 -5.91
C GLY A 60 -0.48 8.04 -6.20
N ALA A 61 -1.46 8.27 -7.10
CA ALA A 61 -1.94 9.61 -7.40
C ALA A 61 -2.55 10.31 -6.17
N PHE A 62 -3.37 9.60 -5.38
CA PHE A 62 -3.94 10.13 -4.13
C PHE A 62 -2.85 10.54 -3.13
N LEU A 63 -1.87 9.66 -2.88
CA LEU A 63 -0.77 9.97 -1.95
C LEU A 63 0.01 11.20 -2.41
N MET A 64 0.28 11.33 -3.71
CA MET A 64 0.99 12.49 -4.25
C MET A 64 0.15 13.76 -4.21
N ASP A 65 -1.14 13.71 -4.54
CA ASP A 65 -2.03 14.87 -4.50
C ASP A 65 -2.14 15.42 -3.07
N GLU A 66 -2.22 14.57 -2.05
CA GLU A 66 -2.23 14.98 -0.65
C GLU A 66 -0.86 15.52 -0.20
N LEU A 67 0.26 14.90 -0.61
CA LEU A 67 1.59 15.43 -0.32
C LEU A 67 1.80 16.81 -0.97
N ALA A 68 1.46 16.95 -2.23
CA ALA A 68 1.57 18.21 -2.97
C ALA A 68 0.78 19.33 -2.29
N LYS A 69 -0.44 19.05 -1.88
CA LYS A 69 -1.27 20.00 -1.12
C LYS A 69 -0.60 20.46 0.19
N MET A 70 -0.01 19.53 0.94
CA MET A 70 0.74 19.86 2.17
C MET A 70 1.98 20.70 1.88
N MET A 71 2.69 20.39 0.79
CA MET A 71 3.90 21.12 0.36
C MET A 71 3.62 22.47 -0.30
N GLY A 72 2.35 22.76 -0.66
CA GLY A 72 2.00 23.94 -1.46
C GLY A 72 2.42 23.81 -2.92
N GLU A 73 2.40 22.60 -3.45
CA GLU A 73 2.68 22.20 -4.83
C GLU A 73 4.10 22.56 -5.32
N GLU A 74 5.05 22.69 -4.39
CA GLU A 74 6.44 23.04 -4.70
C GLU A 74 7.44 22.43 -3.69
N GLY A 75 8.69 22.24 -4.13
CA GLY A 75 9.82 21.85 -3.29
C GLY A 75 10.33 20.44 -3.53
N GLU A 76 11.32 20.06 -2.74
CA GLU A 76 12.02 18.77 -2.87
C GLU A 76 11.28 17.67 -2.13
N TYR A 77 11.17 16.50 -2.75
CA TYR A 77 10.60 15.30 -2.11
C TYR A 77 11.41 14.05 -2.43
N ILE A 78 11.20 13.01 -1.61
CA ILE A 78 11.72 11.65 -1.82
C ILE A 78 10.58 10.65 -1.80
N THR A 79 10.84 9.44 -2.35
CA THR A 79 9.98 8.26 -2.18
C THR A 79 10.63 7.23 -1.27
N MET A 80 9.81 6.59 -0.41
CA MET A 80 10.22 5.52 0.50
C MET A 80 9.33 4.30 0.27
N VAL A 81 9.92 3.11 0.34
CA VAL A 81 9.23 1.83 0.16
C VAL A 81 9.61 0.86 1.28
N GLY A 82 8.73 -0.04 1.61
CA GLY A 82 9.02 -1.06 2.61
C GLY A 82 10.05 -2.10 2.15
N SER A 83 10.07 -2.40 0.85
CA SER A 83 11.09 -3.29 0.24
C SER A 83 11.22 -2.99 -1.24
N MET A 84 12.44 -3.11 -1.75
CA MET A 84 12.72 -2.96 -3.18
C MET A 84 12.14 -4.07 -4.05
N THR A 85 11.76 -5.20 -3.46
CA THR A 85 11.15 -6.35 -4.16
C THR A 85 9.63 -6.42 -4.01
N MET A 86 9.03 -5.60 -3.15
CA MET A 86 7.58 -5.59 -2.96
C MET A 86 6.91 -4.82 -4.10
N GLU A 87 6.18 -5.55 -4.94
CA GLU A 87 5.58 -5.04 -6.17
C GLU A 87 4.63 -3.87 -5.89
N SER A 88 3.66 -4.05 -5.01
CA SER A 88 2.65 -3.04 -4.68
C SER A 88 3.28 -1.71 -4.25
N HIS A 89 4.23 -1.75 -3.31
CA HIS A 89 4.91 -0.54 -2.83
C HIS A 89 5.65 0.20 -3.95
N ASN A 90 6.25 -0.54 -4.86
CA ASN A 90 6.97 0.06 -5.99
C ASN A 90 6.00 0.64 -7.03
N ASN A 91 4.90 -0.04 -7.35
CA ASN A 91 3.87 0.45 -8.26
C ASN A 91 3.22 1.74 -7.74
N TRP A 92 2.89 1.80 -6.44
CA TRP A 92 2.32 3.02 -5.84
C TRP A 92 3.30 4.19 -5.85
N ALA A 93 4.59 3.92 -5.61
CA ALA A 93 5.63 4.95 -5.69
C ALA A 93 5.86 5.42 -7.13
N ASP A 94 5.82 4.53 -8.14
CA ASP A 94 5.88 4.89 -9.56
C ASP A 94 4.69 5.77 -9.94
N ALA A 95 3.48 5.36 -9.61
CA ALA A 95 2.27 6.12 -9.90
C ALA A 95 2.26 7.49 -9.21
N ALA A 96 2.82 7.59 -7.99
CA ALA A 96 2.97 8.87 -7.31
C ALA A 96 3.95 9.80 -8.03
N VAL A 97 5.08 9.27 -8.51
CA VAL A 97 6.06 10.06 -9.29
C VAL A 97 5.45 10.51 -10.62
N GLU A 98 4.77 9.61 -11.33
CA GLU A 98 4.06 9.96 -12.58
C GLU A 98 3.02 11.07 -12.36
N GLN A 99 2.28 11.02 -11.25
CA GLN A 99 1.34 12.06 -10.86
C GLN A 99 2.04 13.40 -10.61
N ALA A 100 3.18 13.40 -9.91
CA ALA A 100 3.96 14.60 -9.67
C ALA A 100 4.46 15.23 -10.97
N GLU A 101 5.03 14.43 -11.87
CA GLU A 101 5.51 14.88 -13.18
C GLU A 101 4.38 15.46 -14.04
N ALA A 102 3.18 14.87 -13.98
CA ALA A 102 2.04 15.32 -14.75
C ALA A 102 1.38 16.60 -14.23
N LYS A 103 1.33 16.80 -12.91
CA LYS A 103 0.53 17.88 -12.30
C LYS A 103 1.33 18.94 -11.53
N TYR A 104 2.50 18.57 -10.96
CA TYR A 104 3.22 19.42 -10.01
C TYR A 104 4.64 19.77 -10.49
N PRO A 105 4.78 20.58 -11.55
CA PRO A 105 6.08 20.85 -12.20
C PRO A 105 7.09 21.57 -11.30
N ASN A 106 6.67 22.12 -10.15
CA ASN A 106 7.55 22.77 -9.19
C ASN A 106 7.97 21.82 -8.05
N MET A 107 7.51 20.58 -8.05
CA MET A 107 7.97 19.54 -7.13
C MET A 107 9.12 18.74 -7.77
N THR A 108 10.17 18.48 -7.02
CA THR A 108 11.38 17.83 -7.52
C THR A 108 11.68 16.57 -6.70
N LEU A 109 11.72 15.43 -7.36
CA LEU A 109 12.26 14.19 -6.78
C LEU A 109 13.79 14.34 -6.69
N VAL A 110 14.34 14.38 -5.46
CA VAL A 110 15.78 14.63 -5.25
C VAL A 110 16.61 13.38 -5.03
N GLU A 111 15.98 12.22 -4.92
CA GLU A 111 16.65 10.93 -4.81
C GLU A 111 16.03 9.97 -5.84
N ASP A 112 16.79 9.67 -6.91
CA ASP A 112 16.35 8.76 -7.99
C ASP A 112 16.11 7.33 -7.50
N LYS A 113 16.86 6.91 -6.48
CA LYS A 113 16.68 5.60 -5.87
C LYS A 113 15.72 5.71 -4.69
N ARG A 114 14.71 4.86 -4.68
CA ARG A 114 13.81 4.76 -3.55
C ARG A 114 14.55 4.42 -2.27
N VAL A 115 14.14 5.03 -1.17
CA VAL A 115 14.68 4.73 0.15
C VAL A 115 13.94 3.50 0.68
N SER A 116 14.66 2.42 1.07
CA SER A 116 14.03 1.27 1.71
C SER A 116 13.96 1.47 3.21
N SER A 117 12.78 1.25 3.77
CA SER A 117 12.56 1.18 5.23
C SER A 117 12.59 -0.23 5.78
N ASP A 118 12.73 -1.25 4.90
CA ASP A 118 12.65 -2.67 5.23
C ASP A 118 11.37 -3.05 6.02
N SER A 119 10.29 -2.27 5.82
CA SER A 119 9.02 -2.37 6.55
C SER A 119 9.21 -2.31 8.08
N ASP A 120 10.07 -1.38 8.52
CA ASP A 120 10.41 -1.15 9.93
C ASP A 120 10.39 0.35 10.25
N ALA A 121 9.64 0.75 11.28
CA ALA A 121 9.46 2.16 11.65
C ALA A 121 10.75 2.81 12.20
N GLU A 122 11.63 2.04 12.85
CA GLU A 122 12.92 2.56 13.32
C GLU A 122 13.88 2.80 12.16
N ILE A 123 13.86 1.92 11.14
CA ILE A 123 14.63 2.13 9.91
C ILE A 123 14.06 3.34 9.15
N ALA A 124 12.74 3.44 8.99
CA ALA A 124 12.09 4.60 8.38
C ALA A 124 12.48 5.93 9.08
N TYR A 125 12.47 5.94 10.42
CA TYR A 125 12.91 7.08 11.22
C TYR A 125 14.38 7.45 10.93
N ASN A 126 15.29 6.49 10.96
CA ASN A 126 16.71 6.74 10.71
C ASN A 126 16.96 7.23 9.28
N ARG A 127 16.29 6.62 8.29
CA ARG A 127 16.36 7.03 6.88
C ARG A 127 15.81 8.44 6.67
N THR A 128 14.72 8.78 7.33
CA THR A 128 14.17 10.15 7.28
C THR A 128 15.17 11.17 7.77
N LYS A 129 15.84 10.93 8.90
CA LYS A 129 16.89 11.83 9.42
C LYS A 129 18.08 11.94 8.47
N GLU A 130 18.51 10.82 7.89
CA GLU A 130 19.56 10.77 6.87
C GLU A 130 19.20 11.63 5.64
N MET A 131 17.97 11.48 5.13
CA MET A 131 17.50 12.23 3.96
C MET A 131 17.37 13.73 4.26
N ILE A 132 16.83 14.11 5.40
CA ILE A 132 16.76 15.52 5.84
C ILE A 132 18.17 16.12 5.96
N GLN A 133 19.13 15.37 6.45
CA GLN A 133 20.53 15.83 6.54
C GLN A 133 21.20 15.94 5.15
N LYS A 134 20.90 15.00 4.26
CA LYS A 134 21.44 14.95 2.89
C LYS A 134 20.86 16.04 1.99
N TYR A 135 19.56 16.33 2.16
CA TYR A 135 18.82 17.30 1.39
C TYR A 135 18.23 18.38 2.31
N PRO A 136 18.97 19.48 2.59
CA PRO A 136 18.53 20.50 3.53
C PRO A 136 17.23 21.25 3.15
N ASN A 137 16.82 21.18 1.88
CA ASN A 137 15.57 21.75 1.37
C ASN A 137 14.46 20.72 1.23
N LEU A 138 14.67 19.47 1.72
CA LEU A 138 13.66 18.41 1.66
C LEU A 138 12.38 18.88 2.35
N LYS A 139 11.27 18.83 1.63
CA LYS A 139 9.95 19.30 2.09
C LYS A 139 8.93 18.17 2.16
N GLY A 140 9.11 17.10 1.35
CA GLY A 140 8.16 16.00 1.27
C GLY A 140 8.80 14.61 1.36
N ILE A 141 8.10 13.70 2.03
CA ILE A 141 8.43 12.27 2.12
C ILE A 141 7.16 11.50 1.77
N LEU A 142 7.17 10.82 0.62
CA LEU A 142 6.10 9.93 0.22
C LEU A 142 6.54 8.49 0.48
N GLY A 143 5.90 7.86 1.44
CA GLY A 143 6.10 6.44 1.75
C GLY A 143 4.97 5.58 1.20
N THR A 144 5.25 4.29 1.07
CA THR A 144 4.28 3.30 0.62
C THR A 144 4.12 2.13 1.60
N SER A 145 5.02 2.00 2.56
CA SER A 145 4.89 1.04 3.66
C SER A 145 4.10 1.64 4.82
N SER A 146 3.37 0.78 5.56
CA SER A 146 2.64 1.18 6.77
C SER A 146 3.54 1.74 7.88
N PHE A 147 4.84 1.50 7.81
CA PHE A 147 5.84 1.94 8.76
C PHE A 147 6.53 3.25 8.38
N ASP A 148 6.36 3.71 7.11
CA ASP A 148 7.08 4.88 6.60
C ASP A 148 6.60 6.17 7.25
N ALA A 149 5.28 6.44 7.25
CA ALA A 149 4.75 7.65 7.87
C ALA A 149 4.96 7.71 9.39
N PRO A 150 4.75 6.64 10.20
CA PRO A 150 5.06 6.68 11.63
C PRO A 150 6.53 6.98 11.91
N GLY A 151 7.45 6.32 11.18
CA GLY A 151 8.89 6.57 11.32
C GLY A 151 9.28 7.98 10.91
N ALA A 152 8.79 8.46 9.77
CA ALA A 152 9.02 9.82 9.30
C ALA A 152 8.44 10.87 10.26
N ALA A 153 7.22 10.66 10.76
CA ALA A 153 6.58 11.57 11.71
C ALA A 153 7.38 11.73 12.99
N ARG A 154 7.89 10.63 13.55
CA ARG A 154 8.76 10.68 14.72
C ARG A 154 10.02 11.52 14.45
N ALA A 155 10.66 11.35 13.30
CA ALA A 155 11.86 12.13 12.95
C ALA A 155 11.53 13.62 12.77
N ILE A 156 10.44 13.93 12.09
CA ILE A 156 9.97 15.31 11.87
C ILE A 156 9.68 16.01 13.20
N ASP A 157 8.99 15.33 14.10
CA ASP A 157 8.64 15.87 15.43
C ASP A 157 9.87 16.11 16.28
N GLU A 158 10.75 15.11 16.42
CA GLU A 158 12.00 15.24 17.21
C GLU A 158 12.95 16.33 16.69
N LEU A 159 12.96 16.56 15.37
CA LEU A 159 13.77 17.62 14.76
C LEU A 159 13.10 19.00 14.78
N GLY A 160 11.86 19.11 15.27
CA GLY A 160 11.10 20.38 15.31
C GLY A 160 10.76 20.90 13.92
N LEU A 161 10.49 20.00 12.96
CA LEU A 161 10.23 20.31 11.56
C LEU A 161 8.74 20.20 11.19
N THR A 162 7.86 20.00 12.18
CA THR A 162 6.40 20.01 11.97
C THR A 162 5.97 21.27 11.24
N GLY A 163 5.20 21.10 10.16
CA GLY A 163 4.76 22.18 9.26
C GLY A 163 5.84 22.71 8.30
N LYS A 164 7.03 22.12 8.27
CA LYS A 164 8.11 22.44 7.32
C LYS A 164 8.47 21.25 6.44
N VAL A 165 8.51 20.04 7.02
CA VAL A 165 8.68 18.79 6.31
C VAL A 165 7.39 17.99 6.51
N PHE A 166 6.87 17.43 5.45
CA PHE A 166 5.60 16.71 5.41
C PHE A 166 5.86 15.25 5.03
N ALA A 167 5.11 14.35 5.64
CA ALA A 167 5.15 12.93 5.30
C ALA A 167 3.74 12.39 5.06
N ILE A 168 3.64 11.45 4.13
CA ILE A 168 2.44 10.65 3.89
C ILE A 168 2.86 9.23 3.52
N SER A 169 2.08 8.25 3.91
CA SER A 169 2.14 6.88 3.39
C SER A 169 0.79 6.19 3.57
N VAL A 170 0.67 4.94 3.11
CA VAL A 170 -0.32 4.05 3.73
C VAL A 170 0.11 3.80 5.18
N ALA A 171 -0.81 3.84 6.14
CA ALA A 171 -0.45 3.59 7.54
C ALA A 171 -1.65 3.20 8.40
N MET A 172 -1.37 2.40 9.43
CA MET A 172 -2.39 1.97 10.38
C MET A 172 -2.80 3.11 11.31
N PRO A 173 -4.10 3.28 11.60
CA PRO A 173 -4.58 4.27 12.56
C PRO A 173 -3.96 4.11 13.94
N SER A 174 -3.71 2.88 14.40
CA SER A 174 -3.06 2.59 15.68
C SER A 174 -1.66 3.19 15.81
N GLU A 175 -0.91 3.26 14.70
CA GLU A 175 0.48 3.74 14.66
C GLU A 175 0.58 5.27 14.41
N THR A 176 -0.49 5.87 13.84
CA THR A 176 -0.44 7.26 13.36
C THR A 176 -1.38 8.22 14.08
N ARG A 177 -2.28 7.69 14.93
CA ARG A 177 -3.31 8.47 15.63
C ARG A 177 -2.78 9.71 16.34
N ASP A 178 -1.73 9.54 17.15
CA ASP A 178 -1.16 10.64 17.92
C ASP A 178 -0.50 11.68 17.01
N TYR A 179 0.16 11.26 15.94
CA TYR A 179 0.76 12.16 14.95
C TYR A 179 -0.29 12.92 14.11
N LEU A 180 -1.40 12.28 13.78
CA LEU A 180 -2.53 12.95 13.12
C LEU A 180 -3.18 13.97 14.05
N LYS A 181 -3.40 13.62 15.33
CA LYS A 181 -4.00 14.52 16.33
C LYS A 181 -3.10 15.70 16.69
N SER A 182 -1.79 15.49 16.75
CA SER A 182 -0.82 16.56 17.01
C SER A 182 -0.55 17.43 15.77
N GLY A 183 -0.92 16.98 14.57
CA GLY A 183 -0.70 17.69 13.32
C GLY A 183 0.70 17.50 12.71
N VAL A 184 1.50 16.55 13.23
CA VAL A 184 2.76 16.13 12.59
C VAL A 184 2.47 15.44 11.26
N LEU A 185 1.45 14.57 11.25
CA LEU A 185 0.83 14.05 10.03
C LEU A 185 -0.51 14.73 9.78
N THR A 186 -0.87 14.93 8.54
CA THR A 186 -2.16 15.50 8.14
C THR A 186 -3.12 14.43 7.65
N THR A 187 -2.63 13.52 6.83
CA THR A 187 -3.39 12.46 6.17
C THR A 187 -2.49 11.23 6.03
N VAL A 188 -3.07 10.05 6.13
CA VAL A 188 -2.47 8.79 5.68
C VAL A 188 -3.47 8.04 4.82
N GLY A 189 -2.99 7.26 3.86
CA GLY A 189 -3.80 6.37 3.05
C GLY A 189 -3.96 5.02 3.74
N LEU A 190 -5.10 4.37 3.54
CA LEU A 190 -5.32 3.01 4.06
C LEU A 190 -6.41 2.30 3.24
N TRP A 191 -6.51 1.02 3.41
CA TRP A 191 -7.70 0.16 3.21
C TRP A 191 -7.86 -0.70 4.45
N ASP A 192 -9.00 -1.37 4.60
CA ASP A 192 -9.18 -2.34 5.68
C ASP A 192 -8.68 -3.72 5.24
N PRO A 193 -7.51 -4.19 5.73
CA PRO A 193 -6.98 -5.51 5.36
C PRO A 193 -7.90 -6.67 5.75
N ALA A 194 -8.72 -6.50 6.79
CA ALA A 194 -9.69 -7.51 7.21
C ALA A 194 -10.83 -7.63 6.19
N VAL A 195 -11.25 -6.52 5.58
CA VAL A 195 -12.21 -6.53 4.47
C VAL A 195 -11.62 -7.26 3.28
N THR A 196 -10.40 -6.94 2.86
CA THR A 196 -9.73 -7.63 1.75
C THR A 196 -9.61 -9.13 2.01
N ALA A 197 -9.22 -9.54 3.22
CA ALA A 197 -9.15 -10.97 3.58
C ALA A 197 -10.51 -11.67 3.49
N LYS A 198 -11.59 -11.03 3.93
CA LYS A 198 -12.95 -11.57 3.78
C LYS A 198 -13.37 -11.70 2.32
N VAL A 199 -13.04 -10.70 1.49
CA VAL A 199 -13.28 -10.72 0.05
C VAL A 199 -12.57 -11.91 -0.61
N MET A 200 -11.29 -12.16 -0.28
CA MET A 200 -10.55 -13.32 -0.78
C MET A 200 -11.24 -14.64 -0.40
N LEU A 201 -11.74 -14.74 0.83
CA LEU A 201 -12.47 -15.94 1.29
C LEU A 201 -13.82 -16.08 0.61
N ASN A 202 -14.58 -14.99 0.43
CA ASN A 202 -15.85 -14.99 -0.26
C ASN A 202 -15.69 -15.40 -1.74
N LEU A 203 -14.63 -14.88 -2.39
CA LEU A 203 -14.24 -15.28 -3.74
C LEU A 203 -13.92 -16.77 -3.80
N ALA A 204 -13.10 -17.28 -2.87
CA ALA A 204 -12.75 -18.70 -2.81
C ALA A 204 -13.99 -19.59 -2.65
N VAL A 205 -14.94 -19.20 -1.80
CA VAL A 205 -16.21 -19.93 -1.62
C VAL A 205 -17.04 -19.95 -2.90
N LYS A 206 -17.13 -18.83 -3.63
CA LYS A 206 -17.83 -18.76 -4.92
C LYS A 206 -17.15 -19.67 -5.96
N MET A 207 -15.83 -19.63 -6.05
CA MET A 207 -15.05 -20.51 -6.94
C MET A 207 -15.25 -22.00 -6.61
N ALA A 208 -15.20 -22.38 -5.33
CA ALA A 208 -15.42 -23.75 -4.88
C ALA A 208 -16.84 -24.27 -5.20
N LYS A 209 -17.82 -23.37 -5.27
CA LYS A 209 -19.19 -23.69 -5.71
C LYS A 209 -19.35 -23.74 -7.23
N GLY A 210 -18.32 -23.40 -8.00
CA GLY A 210 -18.37 -23.32 -9.46
C GLY A 210 -19.14 -22.11 -9.98
N GLU A 211 -19.29 -21.05 -9.18
CA GLU A 211 -19.89 -19.80 -9.64
C GLU A 211 -18.99 -19.12 -10.67
N THR A 212 -19.56 -18.47 -11.66
CA THR A 212 -18.81 -17.68 -12.63
C THR A 212 -18.32 -16.40 -11.96
N ILE A 213 -17.03 -16.12 -12.08
CA ILE A 213 -16.41 -14.90 -11.58
C ILE A 213 -16.27 -13.95 -12.77
N GLU A 214 -17.04 -12.87 -12.76
CA GLU A 214 -17.09 -11.87 -13.84
C GLU A 214 -17.18 -10.45 -13.28
N ALA A 215 -16.82 -9.45 -14.11
CA ALA A 215 -16.89 -8.05 -13.70
C ALA A 215 -18.30 -7.66 -13.26
N GLY A 216 -18.39 -6.88 -12.18
CA GLY A 216 -19.65 -6.51 -11.54
C GLY A 216 -20.15 -7.50 -10.49
N ILE A 217 -19.43 -8.62 -10.26
CA ILE A 217 -19.79 -9.55 -9.18
C ILE A 217 -19.68 -8.85 -7.83
N ASP A 218 -20.67 -9.13 -6.95
CA ASP A 218 -20.64 -8.71 -5.54
C ASP A 218 -19.88 -9.76 -4.72
N LEU A 219 -18.84 -9.33 -4.03
CA LEU A 219 -18.04 -10.15 -3.13
C LEU A 219 -18.40 -9.95 -1.64
N GLY A 220 -19.51 -9.23 -1.36
CA GLY A 220 -20.17 -9.20 -0.06
C GLY A 220 -19.54 -8.30 0.99
N GLU A 221 -18.65 -7.41 0.61
CA GLU A 221 -17.98 -6.45 1.51
C GLU A 221 -18.01 -5.04 0.90
N THR A 222 -17.98 -4.02 1.76
CA THR A 222 -17.97 -2.61 1.33
C THR A 222 -16.77 -2.31 0.45
N GLY A 223 -17.00 -1.66 -0.70
CA GLY A 223 -16.00 -1.39 -1.72
C GLY A 223 -15.82 -2.55 -2.71
N TYR A 224 -16.55 -3.67 -2.54
CA TYR A 224 -16.46 -4.84 -3.42
C TYR A 224 -17.83 -5.35 -3.89
N GLU A 225 -18.84 -4.46 -3.89
CA GLU A 225 -20.23 -4.78 -4.31
C GLU A 225 -20.35 -4.93 -5.83
N ALA A 226 -19.41 -4.35 -6.59
CA ALA A 226 -19.40 -4.41 -8.06
C ALA A 226 -17.96 -4.28 -8.59
N VAL A 227 -17.16 -5.32 -8.38
CA VAL A 227 -15.72 -5.27 -8.70
C VAL A 227 -15.42 -5.16 -10.18
N LYS A 228 -14.30 -4.53 -10.51
CA LYS A 228 -13.70 -4.61 -11.85
C LYS A 228 -12.80 -5.83 -11.91
N ILE A 229 -12.64 -6.41 -13.10
CA ILE A 229 -11.73 -7.53 -13.34
C ILE A 229 -10.86 -7.22 -14.55
N GLU A 230 -9.56 -7.20 -14.35
CA GLU A 230 -8.54 -7.00 -15.39
C GLU A 230 -7.63 -8.23 -15.43
N GLY A 231 -7.88 -9.13 -16.37
CA GLY A 231 -7.19 -10.42 -16.41
C GLY A 231 -7.50 -11.27 -15.18
N LYS A 232 -6.56 -11.44 -14.28
CA LYS A 232 -6.71 -12.12 -12.98
C LYS A 232 -6.90 -11.17 -11.80
N VAL A 233 -6.78 -9.86 -12.03
CA VAL A 233 -6.85 -8.86 -10.96
C VAL A 233 -8.29 -8.42 -10.75
N ILE A 234 -8.77 -8.61 -9.53
CA ILE A 234 -10.07 -8.14 -9.04
C ILE A 234 -9.83 -6.84 -8.28
N ILE A 235 -10.43 -5.74 -8.74
CA ILE A 235 -10.20 -4.40 -8.22
C ILE A 235 -11.47 -3.89 -7.54
N GLY A 236 -11.35 -3.57 -6.26
CA GLY A 236 -12.38 -2.92 -5.45
C GLY A 236 -12.28 -1.39 -5.48
N ASP A 237 -13.03 -0.77 -4.60
CA ASP A 237 -13.02 0.67 -4.30
C ASP A 237 -12.97 0.86 -2.76
N GLY A 238 -11.94 0.26 -2.14
CA GLY A 238 -11.77 0.17 -0.70
C GLY A 238 -10.76 1.16 -0.10
N ALA A 239 -10.25 2.10 -0.89
CA ALA A 239 -9.28 3.10 -0.40
C ALA A 239 -9.90 4.08 0.60
N LEU A 240 -9.18 4.37 1.67
CA LEU A 240 -9.59 5.26 2.76
C LEU A 240 -8.55 6.37 2.97
N ALA A 241 -9.01 7.62 3.17
CA ALA A 241 -8.20 8.72 3.69
C ALA A 241 -8.40 8.82 5.20
N ILE A 242 -7.35 8.63 5.97
CA ILE A 242 -7.36 8.75 7.44
C ILE A 242 -6.76 10.09 7.83
N THR A 243 -7.53 10.86 8.57
CA THR A 243 -7.17 12.19 9.07
C THR A 243 -7.45 12.29 10.56
N LYS A 244 -7.09 13.40 11.20
CA LYS A 244 -7.45 13.66 12.61
C LYS A 244 -8.96 13.60 12.88
N ASP A 245 -9.80 13.85 11.86
CA ASP A 245 -11.25 13.97 12.04
C ASP A 245 -11.94 12.60 12.05
N ASN A 246 -11.31 11.56 11.46
CA ASN A 246 -11.89 10.21 11.39
C ASN A 246 -11.01 9.11 12.01
N VAL A 247 -9.77 9.40 12.43
CA VAL A 247 -8.85 8.37 12.97
C VAL A 247 -9.42 7.62 14.18
N ASP A 248 -10.28 8.26 14.98
CA ASP A 248 -10.89 7.63 16.17
C ASP A 248 -12.04 6.66 15.82
N THR A 249 -12.51 6.64 14.58
CA THR A 249 -13.52 5.67 14.14
C THR A 249 -12.92 4.30 13.83
N PHE A 250 -11.60 4.22 13.67
CA PHE A 250 -10.87 2.98 13.39
C PHE A 250 -10.31 2.38 14.68
N THR A 251 -10.47 1.06 14.85
CA THR A 251 -10.05 0.33 16.06
C THR A 251 -8.81 -0.55 15.85
N PHE A 252 -8.21 -0.48 14.69
CA PHE A 252 -7.05 -1.25 14.26
C PHE A 252 -5.88 -0.35 13.85
#